data_66773204ee6d21fe296789b610db683c
#
_entry.id   66773204ee6d21fe296789b610db683c
#
_cell.length_a   1.000
_cell.length_b   1.000
_cell.length_c   1.000
_cell.angle_alpha   90.00
_cell.angle_beta   90.00
_cell.angle_gamma   90.00
#
_symmetry.space_group_name_H-M   'P 1'
#
loop_
_entity.id
_entity.type
_entity.pdbx_description
1 polymer ?
#
loop_
_entity_poly.entity_id
_entity_poly.type
_entity_poly.pdbx_seq_one_letter_code
_entity_poly.pdbx_strand_id
1 'polypeptide(L)'
;MQELQRRLEALDPDASHALRIIAAFDELVVGGVGTRGLLSAAASMAGCTAGFRQDQPAVCKRVAASGALLDPTPALKASVAIDGQAVWLEREGPAEEHDSLILTRLALALRIRHGRGRAELLERRDMAVLLDPDLPPGVRRAAASRLGVRLERRHRVVVAPLFARWASHPVAPEDVVPTAHGPLHVLVVPEGGEAAGAVPSGTSAPTSVDDLPRALLAAVTALRLWDPDCGGTSRAEHYGGLVDLLVDLPDDAARSDVDRLEPVAALPWGAATLDALVQAVSVRHAARLAYVHHSTMHQRLQDVVAALGYDPLVGYGRARLGVAWLRWRLRHSTVLTAPGPGQDRSSACLPVPRSAV
;
A
#
# COMPACT_ATOMS: atom_id res chain seq x y z
N MET A 1 -17.92 17.43 0.72
CA MET A 1 -18.11 16.75 2.00
C MET A 1 -19.57 16.72 2.42
N GLN A 2 -20.28 17.85 2.58
CA GLN A 2 -21.69 17.89 3.05
C GLN A 2 -22.69 17.14 2.13
N GLU A 3 -22.52 17.16 0.82
CA GLU A 3 -23.39 16.43 -0.12
C GLU A 3 -23.21 14.91 -0.04
N LEU A 4 -21.96 14.45 0.13
CA LEU A 4 -21.66 13.04 0.34
C LEU A 4 -22.21 12.53 1.67
N GLN A 5 -22.12 13.35 2.72
CA GLN A 5 -22.68 13.05 4.03
C GLN A 5 -24.22 12.89 3.98
N ARG A 6 -24.94 13.80 3.30
CA ARG A 6 -26.40 13.69 3.14
C ARG A 6 -26.83 12.45 2.36
N ARG A 7 -26.06 12.06 1.34
CA ARG A 7 -26.33 10.83 0.57
C ARG A 7 -26.08 9.57 1.39
N LEU A 8 -25.04 9.56 2.24
CA LEU A 8 -24.78 8.45 3.17
C LEU A 8 -25.85 8.38 4.26
N GLU A 9 -26.28 9.50 4.82
CA GLU A 9 -27.36 9.56 5.82
C GLU A 9 -28.68 8.99 5.30
N ALA A 10 -28.95 9.15 4.00
CA ALA A 10 -30.15 8.61 3.35
C ALA A 10 -30.06 7.12 3.01
N LEU A 11 -28.84 6.58 2.89
CA LEU A 11 -28.59 5.19 2.49
C LEU A 11 -28.29 4.29 3.69
N ASP A 12 -27.56 4.79 4.68
CA ASP A 12 -27.13 4.03 5.86
C ASP A 12 -26.91 5.00 7.05
N PRO A 13 -27.91 5.16 7.93
CA PRO A 13 -27.80 6.02 9.12
C PRO A 13 -26.69 5.59 10.08
N ASP A 14 -26.40 4.28 10.19
CA ASP A 14 -25.43 3.76 11.13
C ASP A 14 -24.00 4.01 10.64
N ALA A 15 -23.74 3.82 9.35
CA ALA A 15 -22.48 4.22 8.74
C ALA A 15 -22.24 5.74 8.86
N SER A 16 -23.29 6.54 8.73
CA SER A 16 -23.21 7.99 8.90
C SER A 16 -22.90 8.39 10.35
N HIS A 17 -23.45 7.69 11.34
CA HIS A 17 -23.16 7.91 12.75
C HIS A 17 -21.70 7.55 13.08
N ALA A 18 -21.22 6.41 12.59
CA ALA A 18 -19.82 5.99 12.74
C ALA A 18 -18.84 7.02 12.16
N LEU A 19 -19.12 7.57 10.96
CA LEU A 19 -18.30 8.62 10.37
C LEU A 19 -18.29 9.92 11.19
N ARG A 20 -19.40 10.30 11.82
CA ARG A 20 -19.46 11.47 12.70
C ARG A 20 -18.61 11.28 13.95
N ILE A 21 -18.60 10.08 14.56
CA ILE A 21 -17.73 9.74 15.69
C ILE A 21 -16.26 9.89 15.29
N ILE A 22 -15.86 9.33 14.14
CA ILE A 22 -14.50 9.41 13.63
C ILE A 22 -14.09 10.87 13.43
N ALA A 23 -14.88 11.66 12.68
CA ALA A 23 -14.60 13.06 12.40
C ALA A 23 -14.47 13.90 13.67
N ALA A 24 -15.34 13.66 14.66
CA ALA A 24 -15.28 14.38 15.93
C ALA A 24 -13.99 14.13 16.69
N PHE A 25 -13.52 12.87 16.77
CA PHE A 25 -12.24 12.57 17.41
C PHE A 25 -11.05 13.14 16.63
N ASP A 26 -11.08 13.11 15.29
CA ASP A 26 -10.02 13.67 14.45
C ASP A 26 -9.90 15.18 14.68
N GLU A 27 -11.01 15.93 14.77
CA GLU A 27 -11.01 17.36 15.10
C GLU A 27 -10.47 17.63 16.52
N LEU A 28 -10.83 16.79 17.50
CA LEU A 28 -10.33 16.93 18.87
C LEU A 28 -8.81 16.70 18.97
N VAL A 29 -8.29 15.76 18.19
CA VAL A 29 -6.85 15.48 18.11
C VAL A 29 -6.11 16.64 17.44
N VAL A 30 -6.60 17.13 16.31
CA VAL A 30 -6.04 18.30 15.60
C VAL A 30 -6.09 19.54 16.47
N GLY A 31 -7.17 19.76 17.21
CA GLY A 31 -7.32 20.86 18.15
C GLY A 31 -6.48 20.74 19.42
N GLY A 32 -5.71 19.66 19.61
CA GLY A 32 -4.85 19.46 20.76
C GLY A 32 -5.58 19.31 22.10
N VAL A 33 -6.83 18.83 22.06
CA VAL A 33 -7.71 18.73 23.23
C VAL A 33 -7.09 17.82 24.30
N GLY A 34 -7.15 18.26 25.57
CA GLY A 34 -6.59 17.52 26.70
C GLY A 34 -7.36 16.24 27.05
N THR A 35 -6.75 15.37 27.86
CA THR A 35 -7.31 14.07 28.31
C THR A 35 -8.76 14.19 28.82
N ARG A 36 -9.06 15.22 29.62
CA ARG A 36 -10.42 15.44 30.13
C ARG A 36 -11.41 15.70 28.99
N GLY A 37 -11.05 16.51 28.00
CA GLY A 37 -11.92 16.84 26.87
C GLY A 37 -12.17 15.63 25.98
N LEU A 38 -11.14 14.80 25.74
CA LEU A 38 -11.29 13.54 25.00
C LEU A 38 -12.22 12.56 25.70
N LEU A 39 -12.08 12.41 27.04
CA LEU A 39 -12.99 11.59 27.85
C LEU A 39 -14.42 12.14 27.87
N SER A 40 -14.55 13.49 27.96
CA SER A 40 -15.87 14.13 27.95
C SER A 40 -16.60 13.91 26.62
N ALA A 41 -15.89 14.00 25.49
CA ALA A 41 -16.44 13.69 24.18
C ALA A 41 -16.87 12.22 24.07
N ALA A 42 -16.03 11.28 24.50
CA ALA A 42 -16.37 9.87 24.51
C ALA A 42 -17.59 9.58 25.38
N ALA A 43 -17.62 10.14 26.60
CA ALA A 43 -18.73 9.96 27.53
C ALA A 43 -20.05 10.52 26.99
N SER A 44 -20.00 11.69 26.33
CA SER A 44 -21.18 12.30 25.69
C SER A 44 -21.69 11.47 24.51
N MET A 45 -20.80 10.97 23.65
CA MET A 45 -21.16 10.16 22.49
C MET A 45 -21.71 8.78 22.90
N ALA A 46 -21.14 8.18 23.97
CA ALA A 46 -21.61 6.91 24.48
C ALA A 46 -22.81 7.02 25.43
N GLY A 47 -23.17 8.22 25.88
CA GLY A 47 -24.24 8.42 26.87
C GLY A 47 -23.93 7.83 28.25
N CYS A 48 -22.69 7.48 28.56
CA CYS A 48 -22.27 6.86 29.81
C CYS A 48 -20.91 7.39 30.27
N THR A 49 -20.43 6.97 31.44
CA THR A 49 -19.10 7.38 31.95
C THR A 49 -17.99 6.79 31.12
N ALA A 50 -17.03 7.62 30.70
CA ALA A 50 -15.78 7.20 30.08
C ALA A 50 -14.61 7.30 31.07
N GLY A 51 -13.73 6.29 31.08
CA GLY A 51 -12.57 6.23 31.93
C GLY A 51 -11.27 5.99 31.19
N PHE A 52 -10.18 6.43 31.81
CA PHE A 52 -8.80 6.26 31.34
C PHE A 52 -7.89 5.96 32.50
N ARG A 53 -7.03 4.97 32.35
CA ARG A 53 -5.94 4.65 33.28
C ARG A 53 -4.63 4.52 32.50
N GLN A 54 -3.59 5.03 33.10
CA GLN A 54 -2.21 4.87 32.68
C GLN A 54 -1.37 4.45 33.87
N ASP A 55 -0.46 3.48 33.68
CA ASP A 55 0.34 2.93 34.76
C ASP A 55 1.61 3.76 35.03
N GLN A 56 2.18 4.42 34.02
CA GLN A 56 3.39 5.24 34.16
C GLN A 56 3.30 6.53 33.34
N PRO A 57 3.31 7.73 33.98
CA PRO A 57 3.00 7.93 35.40
C PRO A 57 1.58 7.49 35.74
N ALA A 58 1.35 7.03 36.95
CA ALA A 58 0.06 6.53 37.37
C ALA A 58 -1.01 7.64 37.32
N VAL A 59 -1.94 7.50 36.43
CA VAL A 59 -3.07 8.44 36.23
C VAL A 59 -4.34 7.64 36.02
N CYS A 60 -5.39 7.99 36.75
CA CYS A 60 -6.74 7.50 36.51
C CYS A 60 -7.71 8.67 36.46
N LYS A 61 -8.56 8.72 35.42
CA LYS A 61 -9.59 9.74 35.25
C LYS A 61 -10.88 9.11 34.79
N ARG A 62 -12.00 9.62 35.32
CA ARG A 62 -13.35 9.23 34.92
C ARG A 62 -14.18 10.47 34.69
N VAL A 63 -14.95 10.47 33.61
CA VAL A 63 -15.79 11.61 33.22
C VAL A 63 -17.19 11.08 32.90
N ALA A 64 -18.20 11.64 33.58
CA ALA A 64 -19.60 11.32 33.32
C ALA A 64 -20.07 11.88 31.96
N ALA A 65 -21.17 11.40 31.42
CA ALA A 65 -21.79 11.92 30.21
C ALA A 65 -22.10 13.43 30.28
N SER A 66 -22.33 13.97 31.47
CA SER A 66 -22.49 15.40 31.74
C SER A 66 -21.19 16.22 31.68
N GLY A 67 -20.01 15.58 31.50
CA GLY A 67 -18.69 16.21 31.55
C GLY A 67 -18.13 16.40 32.96
N ALA A 68 -18.84 15.95 34.01
CA ALA A 68 -18.37 16.01 35.39
C ALA A 68 -17.25 14.99 35.64
N LEU A 69 -16.17 15.43 36.34
CA LEU A 69 -15.14 14.52 36.83
C LEU A 69 -15.67 13.68 37.98
N LEU A 70 -15.39 12.38 37.93
CA LEU A 70 -15.73 11.43 38.99
C LEU A 70 -14.47 10.94 39.69
N ASP A 71 -14.67 10.35 40.89
CA ASP A 71 -13.57 9.76 41.66
C ASP A 71 -12.85 8.67 40.83
N PRO A 72 -11.51 8.57 40.93
CA PRO A 72 -10.69 7.68 40.13
C PRO A 72 -10.76 6.21 40.55
N THR A 73 -11.96 5.69 40.86
CA THR A 73 -12.16 4.27 41.18
C THR A 73 -12.35 3.49 39.89
N PRO A 74 -11.49 2.49 39.55
CA PRO A 74 -11.62 1.75 38.31
C PRO A 74 -12.86 0.85 38.37
N ALA A 75 -13.80 1.02 37.47
CA ALA A 75 -14.88 0.08 37.23
C ALA A 75 -14.44 -0.92 36.16
N LEU A 76 -14.45 -2.20 36.46
CA LEU A 76 -14.04 -3.29 35.59
C LEU A 76 -15.16 -3.68 34.63
N LYS A 77 -15.35 -2.95 33.54
CA LYS A 77 -16.21 -3.38 32.41
C LYS A 77 -15.52 -3.03 31.10
N ALA A 78 -15.95 -3.63 30.00
CA ALA A 78 -15.45 -3.52 28.62
C ALA A 78 -14.31 -2.48 28.43
N SER A 79 -13.07 -2.93 28.35
CA SER A 79 -11.91 -2.05 28.26
C SER A 79 -11.05 -2.41 27.04
N VAL A 80 -10.52 -1.40 26.38
CA VAL A 80 -9.42 -1.54 25.41
C VAL A 80 -8.15 -1.19 26.14
N ALA A 81 -7.24 -2.16 26.28
CA ALA A 81 -5.93 -1.96 26.88
C ALA A 81 -4.86 -2.03 25.81
N ILE A 82 -4.03 -0.98 25.71
CA ILE A 82 -2.91 -0.90 24.76
C ILE A 82 -1.73 -0.22 25.47
N ASP A 83 -0.58 -0.86 25.48
CA ASP A 83 0.70 -0.30 25.95
C ASP A 83 0.68 0.30 27.36
N GLY A 84 0.05 -0.39 28.34
CA GLY A 84 -0.06 0.09 29.72
C GLY A 84 -1.01 1.29 29.89
N GLN A 85 -1.85 1.56 28.90
CA GLN A 85 -3.00 2.45 28.99
C GLN A 85 -4.27 1.62 28.82
N ALA A 86 -5.32 1.96 29.57
CA ALA A 86 -6.62 1.35 29.43
C ALA A 86 -7.71 2.43 29.34
N VAL A 87 -8.64 2.25 28.43
CA VAL A 87 -9.86 3.07 28.29
C VAL A 87 -11.08 2.18 28.43
N TRP A 88 -12.13 2.70 29.03
CA TRP A 88 -13.37 1.95 29.23
C TRP A 88 -14.60 2.88 29.21
N LEU A 89 -15.76 2.26 29.01
CA LEU A 89 -17.06 2.85 29.16
C LEU A 89 -17.81 2.15 30.31
N GLU A 90 -18.43 2.92 31.19
CA GLU A 90 -19.21 2.41 32.33
C GLU A 90 -20.71 2.44 31.97
N ARG A 91 -21.10 1.54 31.08
CA ARG A 91 -22.50 1.39 30.68
C ARG A 91 -23.25 0.42 31.60
N GLU A 92 -24.44 0.80 32.00
CA GLU A 92 -25.38 -0.11 32.63
C GLU A 92 -26.14 -0.89 31.56
N GLY A 93 -25.86 -2.20 31.44
CA GLY A 93 -26.47 -3.04 30.40
C GLY A 93 -25.49 -3.56 29.34
N PRO A 94 -26.02 -4.05 28.19
CA PRO A 94 -25.20 -4.54 27.09
C PRO A 94 -24.48 -3.39 26.37
N ALA A 95 -23.38 -3.70 25.70
CA ALA A 95 -22.67 -2.75 24.84
C ALA A 95 -23.56 -2.30 23.66
N GLU A 96 -23.53 -1.02 23.33
CA GLU A 96 -24.17 -0.48 22.16
C GLU A 96 -23.26 -0.61 20.92
N GLU A 97 -23.87 -0.53 19.76
CA GLU A 97 -23.23 -0.80 18.45
C GLU A 97 -21.96 0.02 18.23
N HIS A 98 -21.94 1.28 18.66
CA HIS A 98 -20.80 2.17 18.45
C HIS A 98 -19.81 2.26 19.60
N ASP A 99 -20.03 1.55 20.72
CA ASP A 99 -19.14 1.59 21.88
C ASP A 99 -17.71 1.15 21.55
N SER A 100 -17.57 0.11 20.73
CA SER A 100 -16.25 -0.37 20.29
C SER A 100 -15.50 0.65 19.44
N LEU A 101 -16.21 1.39 18.57
CA LEU A 101 -15.64 2.44 17.75
C LEU A 101 -15.20 3.62 18.61
N ILE A 102 -16.06 4.06 19.56
CA ILE A 102 -15.75 5.15 20.48
C ILE A 102 -14.50 4.79 21.31
N LEU A 103 -14.44 3.58 21.87
CA LEU A 103 -13.27 3.11 22.63
C LEU A 103 -12.00 3.09 21.80
N THR A 104 -12.05 2.59 20.57
CA THR A 104 -10.90 2.53 19.68
C THR A 104 -10.39 3.93 19.34
N ARG A 105 -11.29 4.87 19.02
CA ARG A 105 -10.92 6.26 18.72
C ARG A 105 -10.41 7.01 19.95
N LEU A 106 -11.03 6.82 21.11
CA LEU A 106 -10.56 7.37 22.36
C LEU A 106 -9.14 6.87 22.72
N ALA A 107 -8.89 5.56 22.61
CA ALA A 107 -7.58 4.97 22.85
C ALA A 107 -6.52 5.59 21.94
N LEU A 108 -6.81 5.71 20.63
CA LEU A 108 -5.90 6.33 19.66
C LEU A 108 -5.62 7.79 20.01
N ALA A 109 -6.65 8.58 20.28
CA ALA A 109 -6.52 10.00 20.63
C ALA A 109 -5.67 10.21 21.90
N LEU A 110 -5.86 9.37 22.92
CA LEU A 110 -5.09 9.42 24.15
C LEU A 110 -3.63 8.97 23.95
N ARG A 111 -3.38 7.96 23.11
CA ARG A 111 -2.01 7.56 22.72
C ARG A 111 -1.25 8.72 22.05
N ILE A 112 -1.89 9.40 21.12
CA ILE A 112 -1.32 10.59 20.47
C ILE A 112 -1.06 11.69 21.51
N ARG A 113 -2.00 11.94 22.40
CA ARG A 113 -1.90 12.98 23.44
C ARG A 113 -0.80 12.73 24.45
N HIS A 114 -0.63 11.48 24.93
CA HIS A 114 0.32 11.12 25.96
C HIS A 114 1.73 10.76 25.44
N GLY A 115 2.00 11.02 24.17
CA GLY A 115 3.35 10.96 23.61
C GLY A 115 3.80 9.56 23.17
N ARG A 116 2.98 8.51 23.33
CA ARG A 116 3.30 7.20 22.75
C ARG A 116 3.08 7.19 21.25
N GLY A 117 2.06 7.92 20.74
CA GLY A 117 1.96 8.24 19.33
C GLY A 117 3.09 9.12 18.79
N ARG A 118 3.84 9.82 19.68
CA ARG A 118 5.00 10.60 19.26
C ARG A 118 6.19 9.71 18.90
N ALA A 119 6.38 8.58 19.57
CA ALA A 119 7.37 7.58 19.17
C ALA A 119 7.00 6.97 17.81
N GLU A 120 5.75 6.55 17.61
CA GLU A 120 5.25 6.06 16.31
C GLU A 120 5.33 7.14 15.21
N LEU A 121 5.04 8.41 15.52
CA LEU A 121 5.22 9.52 14.58
C LEU A 121 6.68 9.80 14.28
N LEU A 122 7.60 9.54 15.22
CA LEU A 122 9.04 9.60 14.99
C LEU A 122 9.51 8.41 14.16
N GLU A 123 8.98 7.21 14.40
CA GLU A 123 9.24 6.03 13.57
C GLU A 123 8.76 6.22 12.13
N ARG A 124 7.58 6.81 11.92
CA ARG A 124 7.11 7.21 10.59
C ARG A 124 8.04 8.21 9.92
N ARG A 125 8.52 9.22 10.66
CA ARG A 125 9.56 10.10 10.16
C ARG A 125 10.84 9.34 9.79
N ASP A 126 11.21 8.33 10.58
CA ASP A 126 12.40 7.55 10.32
C ASP A 126 12.30 6.70 9.05
N MET A 127 11.11 6.19 8.69
CA MET A 127 10.90 5.52 7.40
C MET A 127 11.11 6.49 6.24
N ALA A 128 10.53 7.68 6.30
CA ALA A 128 10.72 8.72 5.29
C ALA A 128 12.19 9.12 5.18
N VAL A 129 12.88 9.30 6.33
CA VAL A 129 14.33 9.61 6.38
C VAL A 129 15.17 8.48 5.80
N LEU A 130 14.84 7.23 6.12
CA LEU A 130 15.56 6.05 5.62
C LEU A 130 15.49 5.93 4.10
N LEU A 131 14.36 6.27 3.52
CA LEU A 131 14.07 6.11 2.09
C LEU A 131 14.33 7.38 1.26
N ASP A 132 14.80 8.46 1.88
CA ASP A 132 15.13 9.72 1.20
C ASP A 132 16.52 9.65 0.56
N PRO A 133 16.64 9.69 -0.80
CA PRO A 133 17.93 9.66 -1.47
C PRO A 133 18.78 10.92 -1.25
N ASP A 134 18.15 12.05 -0.93
CA ASP A 134 18.84 13.34 -0.78
C ASP A 134 19.54 13.49 0.57
N LEU A 135 19.23 12.60 1.53
CA LEU A 135 19.86 12.64 2.85
C LEU A 135 21.18 11.85 2.90
N PRO A 136 22.16 12.32 3.71
CA PRO A 136 23.42 11.62 3.87
C PRO A 136 23.26 10.19 4.39
N PRO A 137 24.10 9.21 3.93
CA PRO A 137 24.00 7.81 4.38
C PRO A 137 24.03 7.63 5.91
N GLY A 138 24.82 8.44 6.63
CA GLY A 138 24.87 8.38 8.10
C GLY A 138 23.54 8.71 8.77
N VAL A 139 22.78 9.66 8.22
CA VAL A 139 21.43 10.03 8.72
C VAL A 139 20.44 8.89 8.46
N ARG A 140 20.49 8.30 7.27
CA ARG A 140 19.64 7.15 6.89
C ARG A 140 19.96 5.92 7.74
N ARG A 141 21.23 5.60 8.00
CA ARG A 141 21.63 4.50 8.88
C ARG A 141 21.17 4.69 10.33
N ALA A 142 21.21 5.93 10.83
CA ALA A 142 20.67 6.24 12.15
C ALA A 142 19.14 6.00 12.22
N ALA A 143 18.40 6.40 11.19
CA ALA A 143 16.98 6.10 11.07
C ALA A 143 16.71 4.59 10.97
N ALA A 144 17.48 3.85 10.17
CA ALA A 144 17.42 2.38 10.08
C ALA A 144 17.59 1.72 11.44
N SER A 145 18.57 2.16 12.23
CA SER A 145 18.83 1.61 13.56
C SER A 145 17.65 1.85 14.52
N ARG A 146 17.00 3.02 14.46
CA ARG A 146 15.81 3.31 15.28
C ARG A 146 14.60 2.48 14.88
N LEU A 147 14.46 2.18 13.59
CA LEU A 147 13.44 1.28 13.05
C LEU A 147 13.73 -0.21 13.32
N GLY A 148 14.87 -0.55 13.92
CA GLY A 148 15.27 -1.94 14.11
C GLY A 148 15.74 -2.64 12.83
N VAL A 149 16.01 -1.89 11.75
CA VAL A 149 16.58 -2.41 10.51
C VAL A 149 18.07 -2.68 10.71
N ARG A 150 18.49 -3.92 10.56
CA ARG A 150 19.88 -4.34 10.80
C ARG A 150 20.77 -3.94 9.64
N LEU A 151 21.82 -3.14 9.92
CA LEU A 151 22.69 -2.58 8.90
C LEU A 151 23.52 -3.65 8.15
N GLU A 152 23.81 -4.77 8.82
CA GLU A 152 24.64 -5.86 8.30
C GLU A 152 23.86 -6.84 7.41
N ARG A 153 22.53 -6.73 7.39
CA ARG A 153 21.67 -7.59 6.59
C ARG A 153 21.19 -6.90 5.32
N ARG A 154 20.88 -7.71 4.34
CA ARG A 154 20.17 -7.23 3.15
C ARG A 154 18.66 -7.18 3.43
N HIS A 155 18.01 -6.22 2.81
CA HIS A 155 16.57 -6.00 2.96
C HIS A 155 15.91 -5.81 1.60
N ARG A 156 14.64 -6.11 1.54
CA ARG A 156 13.75 -5.79 0.41
C ARG A 156 12.83 -4.66 0.80
N VAL A 157 12.52 -3.79 -0.14
CA VAL A 157 11.40 -2.89 -0.02
C VAL A 157 10.19 -3.55 -0.67
N VAL A 158 9.08 -3.60 0.06
CA VAL A 158 7.78 -4.03 -0.44
C VAL A 158 6.87 -2.83 -0.49
N VAL A 159 6.18 -2.64 -1.61
CA VAL A 159 5.23 -1.53 -1.79
C VAL A 159 3.87 -2.06 -2.22
N ALA A 160 2.82 -1.45 -1.70
CA ALA A 160 1.45 -1.79 -2.05
C ALA A 160 0.58 -0.52 -2.06
N PRO A 161 -0.44 -0.40 -2.92
CA PRO A 161 -1.42 0.67 -2.79
C PRO A 161 -2.23 0.50 -1.50
N LEU A 162 -2.78 1.59 -0.96
CA LEU A 162 -3.48 1.58 0.33
C LEU A 162 -4.74 0.69 0.34
N PHE A 163 -5.26 0.35 -0.83
CA PHE A 163 -6.39 -0.57 -1.00
C PHE A 163 -5.97 -2.03 -1.24
N ALA A 164 -4.68 -2.35 -1.20
CA ALA A 164 -4.21 -3.72 -1.39
C ALA A 164 -4.79 -4.67 -0.33
N ARG A 165 -5.08 -5.89 -0.75
CA ARG A 165 -5.55 -6.95 0.16
C ARG A 165 -4.34 -7.72 0.69
N TRP A 166 -4.30 -7.94 2.00
CA TRP A 166 -3.22 -8.64 2.68
C TRP A 166 -3.68 -10.05 3.07
N ALA A 167 -3.09 -11.07 2.49
CA ALA A 167 -3.26 -12.46 2.92
C ALA A 167 -2.32 -12.80 4.09
N SER A 168 -1.12 -12.23 4.12
CA SER A 168 -0.18 -12.26 5.24
C SER A 168 0.49 -10.90 5.36
N HIS A 169 0.69 -10.45 6.60
CA HIS A 169 1.32 -9.17 6.90
C HIS A 169 2.55 -9.45 7.77
N PRO A 170 3.77 -9.32 7.24
CA PRO A 170 4.98 -9.58 8.00
C PRO A 170 5.17 -8.54 9.11
N VAL A 171 5.74 -8.97 10.24
CA VAL A 171 6.20 -8.05 11.28
C VAL A 171 7.49 -7.40 10.81
N ALA A 172 7.38 -6.19 10.28
CA ALA A 172 8.49 -5.44 9.70
C ALA A 172 8.24 -3.93 9.89
N PRO A 173 9.29 -3.10 9.88
CA PRO A 173 9.12 -1.66 9.81
C PRO A 173 8.31 -1.26 8.58
N GLU A 174 7.26 -0.44 8.79
CA GLU A 174 6.34 -0.04 7.75
C GLU A 174 5.83 1.39 7.94
N ASP A 175 5.46 2.03 6.85
CA ASP A 175 4.76 3.32 6.85
C ASP A 175 4.05 3.59 5.52
N VAL A 176 3.23 4.64 5.51
CA VAL A 176 2.68 5.22 4.29
C VAL A 176 3.63 6.31 3.81
N VAL A 177 4.33 6.05 2.73
CA VAL A 177 5.34 6.94 2.15
C VAL A 177 4.77 7.67 0.93
N PRO A 178 4.86 9.01 0.85
CA PRO A 178 4.50 9.75 -0.35
C PRO A 178 5.51 9.45 -1.46
N THR A 179 4.99 9.15 -2.65
CA THR A 179 5.80 8.92 -3.85
C THR A 179 5.34 9.83 -4.99
N ALA A 180 6.10 9.90 -6.08
CA ALA A 180 5.69 10.61 -7.29
C ALA A 180 4.36 10.08 -7.90
N HIS A 181 3.93 8.89 -7.48
CA HIS A 181 2.70 8.24 -7.94
C HIS A 181 1.59 8.19 -6.88
N GLY A 182 1.70 9.00 -5.82
CA GLY A 182 0.79 9.03 -4.68
C GLY A 182 1.32 8.26 -3.46
N PRO A 183 0.57 8.23 -2.37
CA PRO A 183 0.97 7.55 -1.13
C PRO A 183 0.87 6.04 -1.30
N LEU A 184 1.91 5.33 -0.89
CA LEU A 184 1.99 3.87 -0.90
C LEU A 184 2.31 3.34 0.48
N HIS A 185 1.78 2.18 0.81
CA HIS A 185 2.20 1.40 1.97
C HIS A 185 3.54 0.74 1.65
N VAL A 186 4.54 1.01 2.47
CA VAL A 186 5.94 0.58 2.27
C VAL A 186 6.41 -0.19 3.49
N LEU A 187 7.01 -1.36 3.25
CA LEU A 187 7.63 -2.19 4.28
C LEU A 187 9.11 -2.43 3.93
N VAL A 188 9.95 -2.52 4.96
CA VAL A 188 11.36 -2.93 4.83
C VAL A 188 11.52 -4.30 5.48
N VAL A 189 11.60 -5.34 4.65
CA VAL A 189 11.60 -6.75 5.08
C VAL A 189 13.01 -7.31 4.94
N PRO A 190 13.58 -8.01 5.96
CA PRO A 190 14.89 -8.63 5.84
C PRO A 190 14.89 -9.74 4.78
N GLU A 191 16.03 -9.93 4.09
CA GLU A 191 16.20 -11.04 3.18
C GLU A 191 16.00 -12.38 3.91
N GLY A 192 15.18 -13.27 3.32
CA GLY A 192 14.80 -14.53 3.97
C GLY A 192 13.70 -14.38 5.04
N GLY A 193 13.17 -13.18 5.25
CA GLY A 193 12.01 -12.94 6.09
C GLY A 193 10.71 -13.44 5.46
N GLU A 194 9.64 -13.40 6.23
CA GLU A 194 8.30 -13.77 5.76
C GLU A 194 7.88 -12.92 4.57
N ALA A 195 7.37 -13.57 3.52
CA ALA A 195 6.92 -12.86 2.33
C ALA A 195 5.64 -12.06 2.63
N ALA A 196 5.63 -10.80 2.22
CA ALA A 196 4.42 -9.99 2.28
C ALA A 196 3.38 -10.53 1.29
N GLY A 197 2.21 -10.86 1.79
CA GLY A 197 1.08 -11.39 1.00
C GLY A 197 0.12 -10.31 0.52
N ALA A 198 0.62 -9.14 0.10
CA ALA A 198 -0.22 -8.06 -0.43
C ALA A 198 -0.48 -8.23 -1.93
N VAL A 199 -1.71 -7.96 -2.36
CA VAL A 199 -2.12 -7.98 -3.78
C VAL A 199 -3.00 -6.77 -4.09
N PRO A 200 -2.64 -5.93 -5.07
CA PRO A 200 -1.38 -5.92 -5.81
C PRO A 200 -0.21 -5.45 -4.95
N SER A 201 1.00 -5.89 -5.28
CA SER A 201 2.22 -5.40 -4.63
C SER A 201 3.44 -5.50 -5.55
N GLY A 202 4.47 -4.72 -5.22
CA GLY A 202 5.78 -4.76 -5.87
C GLY A 202 6.89 -4.94 -4.84
N THR A 203 7.95 -5.66 -5.19
CA THR A 203 9.10 -5.83 -4.29
C THR A 203 10.41 -5.63 -5.02
N SER A 204 11.38 -5.00 -4.33
CA SER A 204 12.73 -4.85 -4.83
C SER A 204 13.53 -6.15 -4.72
N ALA A 205 14.68 -6.20 -5.38
CA ALA A 205 15.75 -7.14 -5.04
C ALA A 205 16.28 -6.84 -3.62
N PRO A 206 16.86 -7.84 -2.92
CA PRO A 206 17.54 -7.61 -1.64
C PRO A 206 18.74 -6.68 -1.82
N THR A 207 18.85 -5.68 -0.95
CA THR A 207 19.91 -4.69 -1.04
C THR A 207 20.43 -4.26 0.34
N SER A 208 21.53 -3.49 0.36
CA SER A 208 22.05 -2.87 1.57
C SER A 208 21.13 -1.73 2.06
N VAL A 209 21.27 -1.33 3.33
CA VAL A 209 20.52 -0.20 3.89
C VAL A 209 20.77 1.09 3.12
N ASP A 210 21.98 1.31 2.62
CA ASP A 210 22.33 2.52 1.89
C ASP A 210 21.61 2.64 0.53
N ASP A 211 21.22 1.51 -0.06
CA ASP A 211 20.57 1.44 -1.37
C ASP A 211 19.03 1.34 -1.26
N LEU A 212 18.46 1.37 -0.04
CA LEU A 212 17.00 1.27 0.14
C LEU A 212 16.21 2.37 -0.58
N PRO A 213 16.68 3.63 -0.72
CA PRO A 213 15.99 4.63 -1.53
C PRO A 213 15.84 4.18 -2.99
N ARG A 214 16.88 3.62 -3.59
CA ARG A 214 16.83 3.08 -4.95
C ARG A 214 15.96 1.82 -5.02
N ALA A 215 16.00 0.98 -4.00
CA ALA A 215 15.13 -0.19 -3.89
C ALA A 215 13.64 0.18 -3.83
N LEU A 216 13.29 1.31 -3.19
CA LEU A 216 11.93 1.84 -3.22
C LEU A 216 11.48 2.14 -4.66
N LEU A 217 12.30 2.83 -5.45
CA LEU A 217 11.98 3.14 -6.84
C LEU A 217 11.82 1.87 -7.69
N ALA A 218 12.70 0.89 -7.48
CA ALA A 218 12.62 -0.41 -8.16
C ALA A 218 11.33 -1.17 -7.77
N ALA A 219 10.95 -1.17 -6.49
CA ALA A 219 9.72 -1.80 -6.02
C ALA A 219 8.46 -1.11 -6.58
N VAL A 220 8.45 0.23 -6.63
CA VAL A 220 7.36 1.02 -7.24
C VAL A 220 7.25 0.73 -8.75
N THR A 221 8.37 0.66 -9.45
CA THR A 221 8.41 0.28 -10.88
C THR A 221 7.85 -1.13 -11.08
N ALA A 222 8.27 -2.09 -10.26
CA ALA A 222 7.73 -3.45 -10.30
C ALA A 222 6.22 -3.48 -10.00
N LEU A 223 5.74 -2.73 -9.00
CA LEU A 223 4.30 -2.61 -8.73
C LEU A 223 3.54 -2.05 -9.94
N ARG A 224 4.06 -1.03 -10.60
CA ARG A 224 3.42 -0.45 -11.79
C ARG A 224 3.41 -1.38 -13.00
N LEU A 225 4.32 -2.37 -13.02
CA LEU A 225 4.34 -3.46 -14.00
C LEU A 225 3.56 -4.70 -13.53
N TRP A 226 2.88 -4.63 -12.40
CA TRP A 226 2.07 -5.74 -11.91
C TRP A 226 1.02 -6.16 -12.92
N ASP A 227 0.81 -7.48 -13.01
CA ASP A 227 -0.13 -8.10 -13.93
C ASP A 227 -1.17 -8.90 -13.12
N PRO A 228 -2.46 -8.59 -13.25
CA PRO A 228 -3.52 -9.31 -12.55
C PRO A 228 -3.57 -10.80 -12.94
N ASP A 229 -3.21 -11.15 -14.18
CA ASP A 229 -3.27 -12.52 -14.67
C ASP A 229 -2.14 -13.39 -14.09
N CYS A 230 -1.01 -12.79 -13.73
CA CYS A 230 0.10 -13.47 -13.06
C CYS A 230 -0.12 -13.65 -11.56
N GLY A 231 -1.04 -12.88 -10.95
CA GLY A 231 -1.34 -12.91 -9.51
C GLY A 231 -0.13 -12.54 -8.63
N GLY A 232 -0.37 -12.46 -7.31
CA GLY A 232 0.71 -12.30 -6.34
C GLY A 232 1.47 -10.97 -6.40
N THR A 233 2.75 -11.02 -6.05
CA THR A 233 3.65 -9.87 -5.96
C THR A 233 4.50 -9.73 -7.22
N SER A 234 4.55 -8.55 -7.83
CA SER A 234 5.48 -8.24 -8.93
C SER A 234 6.89 -8.02 -8.36
N ARG A 235 7.87 -8.75 -8.87
CA ARG A 235 9.25 -8.73 -8.38
C ARG A 235 10.17 -8.00 -9.34
N ALA A 236 10.91 -6.99 -8.84
CA ALA A 236 11.91 -6.28 -9.63
C ALA A 236 12.98 -7.23 -10.21
N GLU A 237 13.32 -8.30 -9.48
CA GLU A 237 14.29 -9.32 -9.93
C GLU A 237 13.86 -10.01 -11.23
N HIS A 238 12.56 -10.11 -11.49
CA HIS A 238 12.05 -10.68 -12.74
C HIS A 238 12.49 -9.89 -13.98
N TYR A 239 12.67 -8.59 -13.80
CA TYR A 239 13.10 -7.68 -14.87
C TYR A 239 14.63 -7.49 -14.90
N GLY A 240 15.36 -8.01 -13.89
CA GLY A 240 16.81 -7.85 -13.80
C GLY A 240 17.23 -6.38 -13.89
N GLY A 241 18.35 -6.12 -14.59
CA GLY A 241 18.85 -4.75 -14.77
C GLY A 241 17.94 -3.81 -15.57
N LEU A 242 16.90 -4.32 -16.23
CA LEU A 242 15.94 -3.46 -16.92
C LEU A 242 15.15 -2.56 -15.95
N VAL A 243 14.88 -3.03 -14.73
CA VAL A 243 14.19 -2.20 -13.73
C VAL A 243 15.03 -0.98 -13.36
N ASP A 244 16.34 -1.15 -13.22
CA ASP A 244 17.24 -0.04 -12.92
C ASP A 244 17.30 0.97 -14.06
N LEU A 245 17.35 0.49 -15.31
CA LEU A 245 17.26 1.36 -16.48
C LEU A 245 15.93 2.11 -16.54
N LEU A 246 14.82 1.45 -16.23
CA LEU A 246 13.50 2.08 -16.25
C LEU A 246 13.33 3.15 -15.16
N VAL A 247 13.99 2.97 -14.01
CA VAL A 247 14.02 3.97 -12.92
C VAL A 247 14.80 5.22 -13.34
N ASP A 248 15.92 5.04 -14.03
CA ASP A 248 16.83 6.14 -14.39
C ASP A 248 16.46 6.83 -15.73
N LEU A 249 15.62 6.19 -16.57
CA LEU A 249 15.24 6.73 -17.85
C LEU A 249 14.27 7.91 -17.71
N PRO A 250 14.52 9.04 -18.40
CA PRO A 250 13.59 10.14 -18.51
C PRO A 250 12.21 9.68 -19.05
N ASP A 251 11.15 10.41 -18.73
CA ASP A 251 9.79 10.04 -19.14
C ASP A 251 9.58 10.03 -20.66
N ASP A 252 10.37 10.79 -21.40
CA ASP A 252 10.37 10.86 -22.87
C ASP A 252 11.31 9.83 -23.53
N ALA A 253 12.10 9.08 -22.78
CA ALA A 253 12.97 8.06 -23.33
C ALA A 253 12.17 6.97 -24.08
N ALA A 254 12.71 6.53 -25.21
CA ALA A 254 12.08 5.59 -26.13
C ALA A 254 10.73 6.05 -26.70
N ARG A 255 10.40 7.35 -26.60
CA ARG A 255 9.10 7.91 -27.00
C ARG A 255 8.69 7.53 -28.41
N SER A 256 9.62 7.61 -29.39
CA SER A 256 9.32 7.25 -30.76
C SER A 256 8.90 5.79 -30.96
N ASP A 257 9.49 4.85 -30.21
CA ASP A 257 9.13 3.44 -30.29
C ASP A 257 7.82 3.17 -29.52
N VAL A 258 7.59 3.85 -28.39
CA VAL A 258 6.32 3.78 -27.64
C VAL A 258 5.16 4.34 -28.47
N ASP A 259 5.33 5.50 -29.11
CA ASP A 259 4.29 6.12 -29.94
C ASP A 259 3.92 5.26 -31.15
N ARG A 260 4.88 4.53 -31.74
CA ARG A 260 4.62 3.57 -32.83
C ARG A 260 3.93 2.29 -32.34
N LEU A 261 4.19 1.91 -31.09
CA LEU A 261 3.59 0.73 -30.47
C LEU A 261 2.14 0.97 -30.02
N GLU A 262 1.79 2.21 -29.67
CA GLU A 262 0.47 2.61 -29.17
C GLU A 262 -0.71 2.11 -30.02
N PRO A 263 -0.74 2.31 -31.36
CA PRO A 263 -1.85 1.82 -32.19
C PRO A 263 -2.01 0.31 -32.15
N VAL A 264 -0.90 -0.43 -32.05
CA VAL A 264 -0.92 -1.89 -31.96
C VAL A 264 -1.43 -2.33 -30.60
N ALA A 265 -0.94 -1.70 -29.53
CA ALA A 265 -1.34 -2.01 -28.15
C ALA A 265 -2.83 -1.77 -27.91
N ALA A 266 -3.44 -0.81 -28.60
CA ALA A 266 -4.86 -0.50 -28.53
C ALA A 266 -5.77 -1.54 -29.22
N LEU A 267 -5.22 -2.45 -30.05
CA LEU A 267 -6.00 -3.53 -30.67
C LEU A 267 -6.43 -4.56 -29.62
N PRO A 268 -7.60 -5.20 -29.76
CA PRO A 268 -8.09 -6.20 -28.81
C PRO A 268 -7.11 -7.35 -28.53
N TRP A 269 -6.24 -7.65 -29.47
CA TRP A 269 -5.22 -8.69 -29.37
C TRP A 269 -3.81 -8.12 -29.12
N GLY A 270 -3.65 -6.80 -29.13
CA GLY A 270 -2.37 -6.11 -29.21
C GLY A 270 -1.51 -6.35 -27.98
N ALA A 271 -2.01 -6.01 -26.80
CA ALA A 271 -1.27 -6.15 -25.55
C ALA A 271 -0.78 -7.60 -25.31
N ALA A 272 -1.65 -8.59 -25.46
CA ALA A 272 -1.29 -10.00 -25.32
C ALA A 272 -0.26 -10.47 -26.35
N THR A 273 -0.35 -9.96 -27.59
CA THR A 273 0.62 -10.28 -28.65
C THR A 273 1.99 -9.66 -28.37
N LEU A 274 2.02 -8.38 -27.99
CA LEU A 274 3.26 -7.69 -27.66
C LEU A 274 3.97 -8.32 -26.48
N ASP A 275 3.23 -8.66 -25.43
CA ASP A 275 3.78 -9.37 -24.28
C ASP A 275 4.36 -10.73 -24.66
N ALA A 276 3.63 -11.52 -25.46
CA ALA A 276 4.10 -12.78 -25.99
C ALA A 276 5.35 -12.64 -26.86
N LEU A 277 5.46 -11.61 -27.70
CA LEU A 277 6.62 -11.37 -28.55
C LEU A 277 7.86 -10.98 -27.76
N VAL A 278 7.72 -10.20 -26.69
CA VAL A 278 8.83 -9.83 -25.80
C VAL A 278 9.41 -11.06 -25.09
N GLN A 279 8.56 -11.98 -24.65
CA GLN A 279 8.97 -13.17 -23.90
C GLN A 279 9.41 -14.33 -24.79
N ALA A 280 9.02 -14.35 -26.07
CA ALA A 280 9.24 -15.47 -26.94
C ALA A 280 10.63 -15.49 -27.58
N VAL A 281 11.15 -16.67 -27.79
CA VAL A 281 12.38 -16.91 -28.58
C VAL A 281 12.09 -17.14 -30.06
N SER A 282 10.82 -17.36 -30.45
CA SER A 282 10.38 -17.58 -31.83
C SER A 282 8.89 -17.29 -32.00
N VAL A 283 8.44 -17.09 -33.25
CA VAL A 283 7.01 -16.89 -33.60
C VAL A 283 6.13 -18.05 -33.08
N ARG A 284 6.60 -19.31 -33.17
CA ARG A 284 5.88 -20.46 -32.63
C ARG A 284 5.76 -20.40 -31.09
N HIS A 285 6.79 -19.91 -30.44
CA HIS A 285 6.75 -19.74 -28.99
C HIS A 285 5.78 -18.59 -28.60
N ALA A 286 5.82 -17.47 -29.31
CA ALA A 286 4.86 -16.38 -29.12
C ALA A 286 3.40 -16.84 -29.35
N ALA A 287 3.15 -17.65 -30.37
CA ALA A 287 1.82 -18.21 -30.62
C ALA A 287 1.30 -19.04 -29.44
N ARG A 288 2.15 -19.85 -28.83
CA ARG A 288 1.79 -20.63 -27.62
C ARG A 288 1.50 -19.74 -26.41
N LEU A 289 2.34 -18.72 -26.17
CA LEU A 289 2.14 -17.80 -25.07
C LEU A 289 0.86 -16.97 -25.21
N ALA A 290 0.51 -16.58 -26.44
CA ALA A 290 -0.72 -15.82 -26.72
C ALA A 290 -1.96 -16.73 -26.97
N TYR A 291 -1.82 -18.06 -26.84
CA TYR A 291 -2.89 -19.05 -27.06
C TYR A 291 -3.57 -18.91 -28.45
N VAL A 292 -2.77 -18.65 -29.49
CA VAL A 292 -3.25 -18.52 -30.87
C VAL A 292 -2.57 -19.49 -31.84
N HIS A 293 -3.18 -19.71 -32.99
CA HIS A 293 -2.55 -20.51 -34.03
C HIS A 293 -1.32 -19.79 -34.60
N HIS A 294 -0.32 -20.56 -35.04
CA HIS A 294 0.93 -20.04 -35.58
C HIS A 294 0.72 -19.06 -36.77
N SER A 295 -0.21 -19.36 -37.68
CA SER A 295 -0.51 -18.48 -38.80
C SER A 295 -1.09 -17.12 -38.35
N THR A 296 -1.94 -17.12 -37.33
CA THR A 296 -2.49 -15.90 -36.73
C THR A 296 -1.38 -15.05 -36.09
N MET A 297 -0.48 -15.72 -35.35
CA MET A 297 0.68 -15.01 -34.77
C MET A 297 1.60 -14.43 -35.84
N HIS A 298 1.79 -15.16 -36.93
CA HIS A 298 2.59 -14.67 -38.05
C HIS A 298 1.98 -13.42 -38.70
N GLN A 299 0.66 -13.40 -38.91
CA GLN A 299 -0.05 -12.21 -39.42
C GLN A 299 0.08 -11.03 -38.45
N ARG A 300 -0.18 -11.26 -37.14
CA ARG A 300 -0.04 -10.22 -36.13
C ARG A 300 1.38 -9.66 -36.06
N LEU A 301 2.41 -10.51 -36.21
CA LEU A 301 3.80 -10.06 -36.27
C LEU A 301 4.04 -9.16 -37.48
N GLN A 302 3.48 -9.44 -38.65
CA GLN A 302 3.58 -8.55 -39.82
C GLN A 302 2.95 -7.18 -39.54
N ASP A 303 1.80 -7.15 -38.89
CA ASP A 303 1.12 -5.90 -38.50
C ASP A 303 1.98 -5.12 -37.49
N VAL A 304 2.59 -5.80 -36.51
CA VAL A 304 3.53 -5.21 -35.55
C VAL A 304 4.76 -4.64 -36.25
N VAL A 305 5.39 -5.39 -37.18
CA VAL A 305 6.54 -4.93 -37.97
C VAL A 305 6.18 -3.71 -38.78
N ALA A 306 5.03 -3.70 -39.43
CA ALA A 306 4.55 -2.56 -40.23
C ALA A 306 4.38 -1.28 -39.37
N ALA A 307 3.84 -1.42 -38.17
CA ALA A 307 3.66 -0.31 -37.25
C ALA A 307 4.99 0.21 -36.67
N LEU A 308 5.86 -0.72 -36.22
CA LEU A 308 7.13 -0.36 -35.58
C LEU A 308 8.18 0.14 -36.58
N GLY A 309 8.12 -0.33 -37.84
CA GLY A 309 9.13 -0.06 -38.88
C GLY A 309 10.43 -0.85 -38.71
N TYR A 310 10.41 -1.89 -37.85
CA TYR A 310 11.51 -2.83 -37.66
C TYR A 310 10.99 -4.20 -37.22
N ASP A 311 11.77 -5.26 -37.47
CA ASP A 311 11.44 -6.61 -36.99
C ASP A 311 11.82 -6.75 -35.51
N PRO A 312 10.83 -6.98 -34.62
CA PRO A 312 11.08 -7.10 -33.18
C PRO A 312 11.78 -8.41 -32.78
N LEU A 313 11.96 -9.37 -33.69
CA LEU A 313 12.64 -10.63 -33.40
C LEU A 313 14.09 -10.66 -33.89
N VAL A 314 14.56 -9.63 -34.61
CA VAL A 314 15.87 -9.59 -35.24
C VAL A 314 16.76 -8.46 -34.66
N GLY A 315 18.00 -8.79 -34.34
CA GLY A 315 19.01 -7.84 -33.88
C GLY A 315 18.56 -7.02 -32.67
N TYR A 316 18.76 -5.69 -32.73
CA TYR A 316 18.34 -4.76 -31.69
C TYR A 316 16.82 -4.57 -31.61
N GLY A 317 16.05 -5.07 -32.57
CA GLY A 317 14.57 -4.96 -32.57
C GLY A 317 13.96 -5.58 -31.33
N ARG A 318 14.51 -6.66 -30.82
CA ARG A 318 14.06 -7.32 -29.60
C ARG A 318 14.25 -6.44 -28.36
N ALA A 319 15.41 -5.81 -28.22
CA ALA A 319 15.69 -4.91 -27.10
C ALA A 319 14.80 -3.65 -27.19
N ARG A 320 14.64 -3.08 -28.40
CA ARG A 320 13.77 -1.93 -28.65
C ARG A 320 12.33 -2.22 -28.27
N LEU A 321 11.77 -3.36 -28.74
CA LEU A 321 10.41 -3.78 -28.39
C LEU A 321 10.29 -3.97 -26.88
N GLY A 322 11.25 -4.64 -26.23
CA GLY A 322 11.21 -4.90 -24.80
C GLY A 322 11.15 -3.60 -23.97
N VAL A 323 12.02 -2.64 -24.27
CA VAL A 323 12.04 -1.35 -23.57
C VAL A 323 10.76 -0.54 -23.88
N ALA A 324 10.36 -0.47 -25.16
CA ALA A 324 9.14 0.26 -25.53
C ALA A 324 7.89 -0.32 -24.88
N TRP A 325 7.78 -1.64 -24.80
CA TRP A 325 6.67 -2.35 -24.16
C TRP A 325 6.61 -2.08 -22.66
N LEU A 326 7.72 -2.19 -21.95
CA LEU A 326 7.77 -1.89 -20.51
C LEU A 326 7.43 -0.42 -20.23
N ARG A 327 7.94 0.52 -21.04
CA ARG A 327 7.59 1.96 -20.95
C ARG A 327 6.11 2.21 -21.22
N TRP A 328 5.54 1.56 -22.22
CA TRP A 328 4.11 1.63 -22.51
C TRP A 328 3.28 1.13 -21.33
N ARG A 329 3.62 -0.04 -20.76
CA ARG A 329 2.95 -0.58 -19.57
C ARG A 329 3.03 0.37 -18.38
N LEU A 330 4.19 0.97 -18.12
CA LEU A 330 4.35 1.96 -17.05
C LEU A 330 3.49 3.21 -17.28
N ARG A 331 3.37 3.69 -18.53
CA ARG A 331 2.55 4.85 -18.89
C ARG A 331 1.05 4.58 -18.69
N HIS A 332 0.61 3.37 -18.98
CA HIS A 332 -0.80 2.96 -18.93
C HIS A 332 -1.16 2.14 -17.66
N SER A 333 -0.26 2.07 -16.71
CA SER A 333 -0.51 1.33 -15.47
C SER A 333 -1.64 1.96 -14.66
N THR A 334 -2.68 1.18 -14.40
CA THR A 334 -3.81 1.56 -13.55
C THR A 334 -3.78 0.90 -12.17
N VAL A 335 -2.69 0.20 -11.84
CA VAL A 335 -2.55 -0.57 -10.60
C VAL A 335 -2.70 0.28 -9.34
N LEU A 336 -2.40 1.58 -9.44
CA LEU A 336 -2.51 2.55 -8.33
C LEU A 336 -3.88 3.25 -8.27
N THR A 337 -4.75 3.00 -9.23
CA THR A 337 -6.12 3.51 -9.22
C THR A 337 -6.99 2.58 -8.39
N ALA A 338 -7.65 3.14 -7.36
CA ALA A 338 -8.57 2.36 -6.56
C ALA A 338 -9.66 1.71 -7.43
N PRO A 339 -9.99 0.43 -7.22
CA PRO A 339 -11.08 -0.21 -7.94
C PRO A 339 -12.39 0.54 -7.66
N GLY A 340 -13.17 0.78 -8.70
CA GLY A 340 -14.50 1.40 -8.55
C GLY A 340 -15.44 0.49 -7.75
N PRO A 341 -16.48 1.04 -7.13
CA PRO A 341 -17.47 0.27 -6.40
C PRO A 341 -18.12 -0.77 -7.35
N GLY A 342 -18.00 -2.06 -7.02
CA GLY A 342 -18.53 -3.19 -7.81
C GLY A 342 -17.54 -3.91 -8.71
N GLN A 343 -16.30 -3.49 -8.83
CA GLN A 343 -15.24 -4.24 -9.53
C GLN A 343 -14.49 -5.18 -8.56
N ASP A 344 -15.18 -6.18 -8.07
CA ASP A 344 -14.53 -7.30 -7.37
C ASP A 344 -13.78 -8.14 -8.40
N ARG A 345 -12.48 -7.92 -8.58
CA ARG A 345 -11.59 -8.69 -9.47
C ARG A 345 -11.29 -10.08 -8.87
N SER A 346 -12.29 -10.69 -8.24
CA SER A 346 -12.20 -12.01 -7.65
C SER A 346 -12.59 -13.14 -8.64
N SER A 347 -12.30 -12.98 -9.92
CA SER A 347 -12.61 -14.04 -10.87
C SER A 347 -11.43 -14.28 -11.78
N ALA A 348 -10.89 -15.49 -11.67
CA ALA A 348 -9.95 -16.17 -12.53
C ALA A 348 -8.53 -16.35 -12.00
N CYS A 349 -8.40 -16.96 -10.84
CA CYS A 349 -7.20 -17.76 -10.60
C CYS A 349 -7.51 -19.19 -11.13
N LEU A 350 -7.31 -19.43 -12.43
CA LEU A 350 -7.17 -20.79 -12.94
C LEU A 350 -5.79 -21.31 -12.48
N PRO A 351 -5.72 -22.50 -11.88
CA PRO A 351 -4.45 -23.04 -11.41
C PRO A 351 -3.54 -23.27 -12.61
N VAL A 352 -2.36 -22.65 -12.57
CA VAL A 352 -1.25 -22.95 -13.49
C VAL A 352 -0.93 -24.42 -13.33
N PRO A 353 -0.93 -25.24 -14.40
CA PRO A 353 -0.47 -26.61 -14.30
C PRO A 353 1.03 -26.60 -13.95
N ARG A 354 1.35 -27.23 -12.84
CA ARG A 354 2.74 -27.48 -12.43
C ARG A 354 3.44 -28.24 -13.56
N SER A 355 4.44 -27.61 -14.18
CA SER A 355 5.36 -28.31 -15.10
C SER A 355 6.05 -29.41 -14.31
N ALA A 356 5.76 -30.65 -14.67
CA ALA A 356 6.61 -31.77 -14.34
C ALA A 356 7.94 -31.60 -15.09
N VAL A 357 9.02 -31.86 -14.39
CA VAL A 357 10.47 -31.91 -14.71
C VAL A 357 10.78 -32.23 -16.15
#